data_96950d5d06ce76c68c9ddd0ffd422339
#
_entry.id   96950d5d06ce76c68c9ddd0ffd422339
#
_cell.length_a   1.000
_cell.length_b   1.000
_cell.length_c   1.000
_cell.angle_alpha   90.00
_cell.angle_beta   90.00
_cell.angle_gamma   90.00
#
_symmetry.space_group_name_H-M   'P 1'
#
loop_
_entity.id
_entity.type
_entity.pdbx_description
1 polymer ?
#
loop_
_entity_poly.entity_id
_entity_poly.type
_entity_poly.pdbx_seq_one_letter_code
_entity_poly.pdbx_strand_id
1 'polypeptide(L)'
;MWYNASMSEVKSYFFYDLETSGLKPREDRIMQFAGQRTDMDLNPIGEPVNILVKMTDDALPSPGAILVTGITPQQTLMDGVSEAEFCRFVTEEVFTPGTIALGYNTVRFDDEFMRAILWRNFYDPYEWEWSEGRSRWDMLDVVRLTRALRPEGIKWPVTEDGKATNRLELLTKENGLEHSHAHDALSDVFATIAVAKLIREKQPELFSFLFKMRDKREVQKLVNLENRRPFVYASGRYPAEFNKTTVAFPLTAGRHGNILVYDLRYDIDEVDLEKTYPIVKELCPNKCPAVAPLGVLEKEGGWEKISLSREKVEANLAKLTSRPEFFEQMRTKYEERPEFLPAAEPEAAIYEGFLDGADKVKVAAVRNADARGLADFHPEFLDERLPGLLLHYKGRNFPESLSETEAEAYETYRRARLEALAPKFIEELTEVYEKDEFLAEELKLYFESLM
;
A
#
# COMPACT_ATOMS: atom_id res chain seq x y z
N MET A 1 -2.21 -43.31 -14.61
CA MET A 1 -3.42 -42.52 -14.74
C MET A 1 -3.57 -41.70 -13.45
N TRP A 2 -3.04 -40.47 -13.44
CA TRP A 2 -3.17 -39.57 -12.31
C TRP A 2 -4.27 -38.57 -12.67
N TYR A 3 -5.35 -38.61 -11.94
CA TYR A 3 -6.41 -37.62 -12.01
C TYR A 3 -5.87 -36.29 -11.48
N ASN A 4 -5.50 -35.40 -12.38
CA ASN A 4 -5.41 -33.99 -12.08
C ASN A 4 -6.84 -33.43 -12.10
N ALA A 5 -7.55 -33.57 -10.98
CA ALA A 5 -8.66 -32.67 -10.70
C ALA A 5 -8.02 -31.28 -10.40
N SER A 6 -8.08 -30.38 -11.36
CA SER A 6 -7.90 -28.95 -11.06
C SER A 6 -8.99 -28.60 -10.06
N MET A 7 -8.66 -28.54 -8.78
CA MET A 7 -9.48 -27.82 -7.82
C MET A 7 -9.58 -26.40 -8.37
N SER A 8 -10.76 -26.01 -8.83
CA SER A 8 -11.04 -24.62 -9.16
C SER A 8 -10.74 -23.84 -7.88
N GLU A 9 -9.69 -23.02 -7.91
CA GLU A 9 -9.32 -22.16 -6.79
C GLU A 9 -10.55 -21.36 -6.39
N VAL A 10 -11.06 -21.60 -5.19
CA VAL A 10 -12.19 -20.85 -4.65
C VAL A 10 -11.68 -19.45 -4.33
N LYS A 11 -12.02 -18.50 -5.19
CA LYS A 11 -11.66 -17.10 -4.97
C LYS A 11 -12.40 -16.56 -3.77
N SER A 12 -11.70 -15.80 -2.94
CA SER A 12 -12.27 -15.07 -1.81
C SER A 12 -11.59 -13.71 -1.68
N TYR A 13 -12.30 -12.77 -1.12
CA TYR A 13 -11.67 -11.53 -0.68
C TYR A 13 -11.08 -11.73 0.71
N PHE A 14 -9.97 -11.04 0.98
CA PHE A 14 -9.47 -10.82 2.33
C PHE A 14 -9.29 -9.31 2.52
N PHE A 15 -10.21 -8.72 3.25
CA PHE A 15 -10.13 -7.32 3.65
C PHE A 15 -9.19 -7.21 4.84
N TYR A 16 -8.26 -6.26 4.81
CA TYR A 16 -7.32 -6.06 5.89
C TYR A 16 -6.96 -4.59 6.06
N ASP A 17 -6.48 -4.27 7.25
CA ASP A 17 -6.01 -2.96 7.65
C ASP A 17 -4.87 -3.12 8.65
N LEU A 18 -3.96 -2.15 8.73
CA LEU A 18 -2.80 -2.15 9.61
C LEU A 18 -2.79 -0.92 10.51
N GLU A 19 -2.48 -1.14 11.79
CA GLU A 19 -1.96 -0.06 12.61
C GLU A 19 -0.43 -0.16 12.68
N THR A 20 0.23 0.97 12.50
CA THR A 20 1.67 1.04 12.31
C THR A 20 2.34 2.01 13.28
N SER A 21 3.61 1.78 13.58
CA SER A 21 4.41 2.63 14.45
C SER A 21 4.82 3.97 13.85
N GLY A 22 4.42 4.23 12.59
CA GLY A 22 4.71 5.45 11.85
C GLY A 22 4.31 5.34 10.38
N LEU A 23 4.79 6.26 9.53
CA LEU A 23 4.34 6.37 8.14
C LEU A 23 5.35 5.86 7.09
N LYS A 24 6.50 5.34 7.53
CA LYS A 24 7.60 4.94 6.65
C LYS A 24 7.76 3.41 6.63
N PRO A 25 7.23 2.68 5.65
CA PRO A 25 7.19 1.22 5.64
C PRO A 25 8.54 0.53 5.81
N ARG A 26 9.64 1.16 5.37
CA ARG A 26 11.00 0.60 5.46
C ARG A 26 11.71 0.89 6.79
N GLU A 27 11.17 1.82 7.59
CA GLU A 27 11.74 2.24 8.88
C GLU A 27 10.85 1.83 10.05
N ASP A 28 9.55 1.99 9.88
CA ASP A 28 8.52 1.73 10.90
C ASP A 28 8.05 0.26 10.90
N ARG A 29 7.24 -0.11 11.87
CA ARG A 29 6.79 -1.47 12.12
C ARG A 29 5.27 -1.59 12.06
N ILE A 30 4.78 -2.77 11.70
CA ILE A 30 3.37 -3.14 11.91
C ILE A 30 3.20 -3.42 13.40
N MET A 31 2.19 -2.83 14.01
CA MET A 31 1.83 -3.04 15.42
C MET A 31 0.57 -3.87 15.56
N GLN A 32 -0.39 -3.73 14.61
CA GLN A 32 -1.60 -4.53 14.55
C GLN A 32 -1.91 -4.88 13.10
N PHE A 33 -2.38 -6.09 12.89
CA PHE A 33 -2.98 -6.57 11.65
C PHE A 33 -4.38 -7.04 11.96
N ALA A 34 -5.36 -6.47 11.28
CA ALA A 34 -6.73 -6.96 11.33
C ALA A 34 -7.23 -7.33 9.94
N GLY A 35 -8.13 -8.32 9.86
CA GLY A 35 -8.69 -8.72 8.60
C GLY A 35 -9.89 -9.63 8.70
N GLN A 36 -10.68 -9.65 7.63
CA GLN A 36 -11.84 -10.52 7.48
C GLN A 36 -11.89 -11.12 6.07
N ARG A 37 -11.97 -12.44 6.02
CA ARG A 37 -12.24 -13.13 4.76
C ARG A 37 -13.72 -13.03 4.40
N THR A 38 -14.03 -12.85 3.12
CA THR A 38 -15.40 -12.91 2.61
C THR A 38 -15.47 -13.78 1.36
N ASP A 39 -16.67 -14.25 1.05
CA ASP A 39 -16.97 -14.81 -0.27
C ASP A 39 -16.99 -13.70 -1.34
N MET A 40 -17.20 -14.11 -2.60
CA MET A 40 -17.29 -13.16 -3.72
C MET A 40 -18.56 -12.30 -3.67
N ASP A 41 -19.50 -12.61 -2.77
CA ASP A 41 -20.70 -11.82 -2.49
C ASP A 41 -20.54 -10.88 -1.29
N LEU A 42 -19.30 -10.79 -0.76
CA LEU A 42 -18.90 -9.96 0.37
C LEU A 42 -19.51 -10.42 1.71
N ASN A 43 -19.95 -11.67 1.82
CA ASN A 43 -20.38 -12.22 3.11
C ASN A 43 -19.17 -12.74 3.88
N PRO A 44 -19.04 -12.45 5.17
CA PRO A 44 -17.95 -12.94 5.99
C PRO A 44 -17.83 -14.47 5.99
N ILE A 45 -16.61 -14.98 5.95
CA ILE A 45 -16.26 -16.40 6.07
C ILE A 45 -15.30 -16.56 7.25
N GLY A 46 -15.66 -17.40 8.20
CA GLY A 46 -14.87 -17.65 9.41
C GLY A 46 -14.81 -16.47 10.36
N GLU A 47 -13.96 -16.60 11.38
CA GLU A 47 -13.74 -15.55 12.37
C GLU A 47 -12.81 -14.47 11.80
N PRO A 48 -12.96 -13.21 12.23
CA PRO A 48 -12.01 -12.16 11.88
C PRO A 48 -10.64 -12.43 12.51
N VAL A 49 -9.61 -11.97 11.85
CA VAL A 49 -8.24 -11.95 12.36
C VAL A 49 -7.99 -10.60 13.01
N ASN A 50 -7.40 -10.61 14.22
CA ASN A 50 -6.94 -9.41 14.91
C ASN A 50 -5.71 -9.78 15.73
N ILE A 51 -4.52 -9.37 15.28
CA ILE A 51 -3.23 -9.81 15.83
C ILE A 51 -2.36 -8.59 16.08
N LEU A 52 -1.81 -8.48 17.30
CA LEU A 52 -0.73 -7.56 17.61
C LEU A 52 0.61 -8.17 17.17
N VAL A 53 1.48 -7.34 16.60
CA VAL A 53 2.84 -7.71 16.23
C VAL A 53 3.81 -6.97 17.14
N LYS A 54 4.72 -7.70 17.75
CA LYS A 54 5.70 -7.14 18.69
C LYS A 54 6.57 -6.08 18.02
N MET A 55 6.66 -4.93 18.69
CA MET A 55 7.69 -3.96 18.33
C MET A 55 9.07 -4.59 18.46
N THR A 56 9.91 -4.37 17.47
CA THR A 56 11.30 -4.85 17.49
C THR A 56 12.17 -3.91 18.32
N ASP A 57 13.20 -4.45 18.97
CA ASP A 57 14.09 -3.73 19.88
C ASP A 57 15.03 -2.73 19.20
N ASP A 58 15.05 -2.74 17.87
CA ASP A 58 15.84 -1.85 17.01
C ASP A 58 15.03 -0.70 16.37
N ALA A 59 13.77 -0.51 16.79
CA ALA A 59 12.90 0.51 16.24
C ALA A 59 12.23 1.35 17.34
N LEU A 60 12.08 2.65 17.08
CA LEU A 60 11.28 3.55 17.91
C LEU A 60 9.99 3.90 17.17
N PRO A 61 8.83 3.83 17.82
CA PRO A 61 7.58 4.28 17.21
C PRO A 61 7.56 5.81 17.12
N SER A 62 6.80 6.36 16.17
CA SER A 62 6.43 7.78 16.22
C SER A 62 5.43 7.98 17.38
N PRO A 63 5.73 8.81 18.39
CA PRO A 63 4.77 9.12 19.45
C PRO A 63 3.43 9.63 18.93
N GLY A 64 3.45 10.41 17.83
CA GLY A 64 2.24 10.88 17.16
C GLY A 64 1.40 9.74 16.55
N ALA A 65 2.02 8.69 16.03
CA ALA A 65 1.30 7.50 15.53
C ALA A 65 0.64 6.76 16.69
N ILE A 66 1.34 6.57 17.81
CA ILE A 66 0.78 5.90 18.99
C ILE A 66 -0.40 6.68 19.57
N LEU A 67 -0.33 8.01 19.58
CA LEU A 67 -1.46 8.86 20.00
C LEU A 67 -2.72 8.66 19.12
N VAL A 68 -2.54 8.34 17.84
CA VAL A 68 -3.65 8.10 16.90
C VAL A 68 -4.19 6.68 17.03
N THR A 69 -3.32 5.68 17.07
CA THR A 69 -3.71 4.26 17.08
C THR A 69 -4.14 3.77 18.45
N GLY A 70 -3.63 4.39 19.52
CA GLY A 70 -3.83 3.95 20.91
C GLY A 70 -3.11 2.66 21.27
N ILE A 71 -2.30 2.08 20.39
CA ILE A 71 -1.56 0.83 20.62
C ILE A 71 -0.15 1.15 21.09
N THR A 72 0.17 0.84 22.35
CA THR A 72 1.50 1.09 22.90
C THR A 72 2.49 -0.03 22.56
N PRO A 73 3.79 0.27 22.46
CA PRO A 73 4.83 -0.76 22.31
C PRO A 73 4.77 -1.81 23.41
N GLN A 74 4.51 -1.41 24.65
CA GLN A 74 4.40 -2.31 25.78
C GLN A 74 3.26 -3.33 25.59
N GLN A 75 2.12 -2.88 25.09
CA GLN A 75 1.00 -3.77 24.76
C GLN A 75 1.40 -4.78 23.67
N THR A 76 2.09 -4.35 22.62
CA THR A 76 2.56 -5.28 21.58
C THR A 76 3.58 -6.28 22.10
N LEU A 77 4.47 -5.87 23.02
CA LEU A 77 5.43 -6.79 23.64
C LEU A 77 4.76 -7.84 24.53
N MET A 78 3.67 -7.48 25.19
CA MET A 78 2.92 -8.37 26.10
C MET A 78 2.07 -9.38 25.32
N ASP A 79 1.28 -8.92 24.37
CA ASP A 79 0.19 -9.67 23.74
C ASP A 79 0.47 -10.02 22.27
N GLY A 80 1.53 -9.47 21.67
CA GLY A 80 1.84 -9.65 20.25
C GLY A 80 2.63 -10.91 19.95
N VAL A 81 2.63 -11.30 18.68
CA VAL A 81 3.50 -12.34 18.13
C VAL A 81 4.77 -11.71 17.53
N SER A 82 5.84 -12.49 17.38
CA SER A 82 7.04 -12.02 16.68
C SER A 82 6.75 -11.75 15.19
N GLU A 83 7.59 -10.92 14.53
CA GLU A 83 7.47 -10.71 13.09
C GLU A 83 7.61 -12.02 12.30
N ALA A 84 8.46 -12.94 12.71
CA ALA A 84 8.62 -14.23 12.05
C ALA A 84 7.36 -15.11 12.14
N GLU A 85 6.71 -15.16 13.31
CA GLU A 85 5.43 -15.86 13.49
C GLU A 85 4.32 -15.20 12.69
N PHE A 86 4.24 -13.88 12.71
CA PHE A 86 3.28 -13.12 11.91
C PHE A 86 3.45 -13.39 10.41
N CYS A 87 4.67 -13.30 9.87
CA CYS A 87 4.94 -13.57 8.46
C CYS A 87 4.54 -14.99 8.04
N ARG A 88 4.81 -15.99 8.90
CA ARG A 88 4.36 -17.36 8.66
C ARG A 88 2.84 -17.44 8.60
N PHE A 89 2.15 -16.88 9.59
CA PHE A 89 0.69 -16.87 9.66
C PHE A 89 0.07 -16.22 8.41
N VAL A 90 0.51 -15.03 8.02
CA VAL A 90 -0.11 -14.33 6.88
C VAL A 90 0.15 -15.04 5.55
N THR A 91 1.27 -15.72 5.39
CA THR A 91 1.58 -16.44 4.15
C THR A 91 0.91 -17.81 4.06
N GLU A 92 0.73 -18.51 5.18
CA GLU A 92 0.16 -19.84 5.20
C GLU A 92 -1.38 -19.85 5.37
N GLU A 93 -1.94 -18.90 6.16
CA GLU A 93 -3.36 -18.92 6.55
C GLU A 93 -4.17 -17.76 5.93
N VAL A 94 -3.53 -16.60 5.69
CA VAL A 94 -4.24 -15.42 5.20
C VAL A 94 -4.19 -15.33 3.69
N PHE A 95 -3.00 -15.21 3.11
CA PHE A 95 -2.83 -15.05 1.66
C PHE A 95 -2.71 -16.39 0.95
N THR A 96 -3.68 -17.27 1.16
CA THR A 96 -3.78 -18.56 0.51
C THR A 96 -4.05 -18.42 -1.00
N PRO A 97 -3.82 -19.47 -1.83
CA PRO A 97 -4.11 -19.44 -3.27
C PRO A 97 -5.52 -18.91 -3.58
N GLY A 98 -5.64 -18.07 -4.61
CA GLY A 98 -6.91 -17.46 -5.02
C GLY A 98 -7.38 -16.27 -4.18
N THR A 99 -6.65 -15.87 -3.12
CA THR A 99 -7.02 -14.73 -2.29
C THR A 99 -6.88 -13.40 -3.05
N ILE A 100 -7.88 -12.55 -2.94
CA ILE A 100 -7.87 -11.16 -3.39
C ILE A 100 -7.72 -10.29 -2.16
N ALA A 101 -6.51 -9.79 -1.92
CA ALA A 101 -6.20 -8.91 -0.78
C ALA A 101 -6.66 -7.48 -1.08
N LEU A 102 -7.38 -6.85 -0.15
CA LEU A 102 -7.85 -5.48 -0.33
C LEU A 102 -8.15 -4.79 1.00
N GLY A 103 -8.17 -3.46 0.94
CA GLY A 103 -8.57 -2.58 2.04
C GLY A 103 -8.86 -1.18 1.53
N TYR A 104 -8.70 -0.20 2.38
CA TYR A 104 -8.97 1.21 2.08
C TYR A 104 -7.67 2.00 2.01
N ASN A 105 -7.15 2.28 0.81
CA ASN A 105 -5.84 2.87 0.53
C ASN A 105 -4.65 1.92 0.71
N THR A 106 -4.89 0.63 0.81
CA THR A 106 -3.88 -0.40 1.10
C THR A 106 -2.76 -0.44 0.07
N VAL A 107 -3.05 -0.32 -1.23
CA VAL A 107 -2.05 -0.37 -2.33
C VAL A 107 -0.94 0.69 -2.18
N ARG A 108 -1.21 1.77 -1.46
CA ARG A 108 -0.25 2.87 -1.27
C ARG A 108 0.35 2.94 0.12
N PHE A 109 -0.20 2.20 1.07
CA PHE A 109 0.23 2.23 2.46
C PHE A 109 0.47 0.82 3.01
N ASP A 110 -0.56 0.08 3.32
CA ASP A 110 -0.48 -1.22 4.00
C ASP A 110 0.33 -2.26 3.22
N ASP A 111 0.14 -2.35 1.90
CA ASP A 111 0.89 -3.24 1.03
C ASP A 111 2.41 -2.99 1.11
N GLU A 112 2.82 -1.74 1.26
CA GLU A 112 4.24 -1.38 1.38
C GLU A 112 4.81 -1.85 2.74
N PHE A 113 4.03 -1.79 3.82
CA PHE A 113 4.40 -2.36 5.13
C PHE A 113 4.45 -3.89 5.07
N MET A 114 3.48 -4.52 4.42
CA MET A 114 3.49 -5.98 4.21
C MET A 114 4.72 -6.43 3.43
N ARG A 115 5.08 -5.73 2.37
CA ARG A 115 6.31 -6.02 1.62
C ARG A 115 7.56 -5.89 2.48
N ALA A 116 7.65 -4.82 3.28
CA ALA A 116 8.80 -4.56 4.13
C ALA A 116 8.96 -5.63 5.21
N ILE A 117 7.87 -6.02 5.90
CA ILE A 117 7.94 -7.06 6.93
C ILE A 117 8.28 -8.43 6.34
N LEU A 118 7.70 -8.78 5.18
CA LEU A 118 8.00 -10.03 4.50
C LEU A 118 9.47 -10.10 4.06
N TRP A 119 10.00 -9.03 3.46
CA TRP A 119 11.40 -8.96 3.05
C TRP A 119 12.36 -9.16 4.24
N ARG A 120 12.18 -8.41 5.33
CA ARG A 120 13.08 -8.52 6.49
C ARG A 120 12.94 -9.82 7.28
N ASN A 121 11.91 -10.62 6.98
CA ASN A 121 11.70 -11.95 7.56
C ASN A 121 11.88 -13.09 6.52
N PHE A 122 12.66 -12.86 5.46
CA PHE A 122 13.06 -13.85 4.48
C PHE A 122 11.91 -14.46 3.66
N TYR A 123 10.82 -13.71 3.44
CA TYR A 123 9.76 -14.04 2.49
C TYR A 123 9.92 -13.23 1.20
N ASP A 124 9.42 -13.77 0.07
CA ASP A 124 9.31 -12.97 -1.15
C ASP A 124 8.27 -11.86 -0.91
N PRO A 125 8.67 -10.57 -1.04
CA PRO A 125 7.80 -9.45 -0.69
C PRO A 125 6.61 -9.25 -1.63
N TYR A 126 6.59 -9.93 -2.79
CA TYR A 126 5.61 -9.70 -3.84
C TYR A 126 4.74 -10.93 -4.13
N GLU A 127 5.14 -12.13 -3.73
CA GLU A 127 4.49 -13.38 -4.12
C GLU A 127 3.01 -13.44 -3.71
N TRP A 128 2.67 -12.89 -2.54
CA TRP A 128 1.31 -12.82 -2.01
C TRP A 128 0.36 -11.94 -2.85
N GLU A 129 0.91 -11.10 -3.74
CA GLU A 129 0.15 -10.16 -4.55
C GLU A 129 -0.30 -10.72 -5.90
N TRP A 130 0.32 -11.78 -6.41
CA TRP A 130 0.10 -12.24 -7.79
C TRP A 130 0.21 -13.75 -8.03
N SER A 131 0.95 -14.47 -7.20
CA SER A 131 1.19 -15.89 -7.40
C SER A 131 -0.06 -16.72 -7.11
N GLU A 132 -0.21 -17.87 -7.74
CA GLU A 132 -1.28 -18.85 -7.48
C GLU A 132 -2.70 -18.27 -7.48
N GLY A 133 -3.00 -17.42 -8.46
CA GLY A 133 -4.32 -16.80 -8.58
C GLY A 133 -4.60 -15.66 -7.60
N ARG A 134 -3.64 -15.31 -6.76
CA ARG A 134 -3.71 -14.15 -5.86
C ARG A 134 -3.76 -12.85 -6.64
N SER A 135 -4.35 -11.82 -6.07
CA SER A 135 -4.34 -10.47 -6.62
C SER A 135 -4.62 -9.46 -5.51
N ARG A 136 -4.45 -8.16 -5.83
CA ARG A 136 -4.77 -7.05 -4.92
C ARG A 136 -5.88 -6.19 -5.49
N TRP A 137 -6.51 -5.40 -4.63
CA TRP A 137 -7.41 -4.34 -5.03
C TRP A 137 -7.42 -3.22 -3.97
N ASP A 138 -8.01 -2.05 -4.29
CA ASP A 138 -8.05 -0.90 -3.36
C ASP A 138 -9.40 -0.20 -3.46
N MET A 139 -10.09 -0.12 -2.33
CA MET A 139 -11.43 0.46 -2.29
C MET A 139 -11.43 1.98 -2.36
N LEU A 140 -10.36 2.67 -1.97
CA LEU A 140 -10.34 4.14 -2.01
C LEU A 140 -10.42 4.69 -3.43
N ASP A 141 -9.72 4.08 -4.40
CA ASP A 141 -9.80 4.52 -5.79
C ASP A 141 -11.13 4.11 -6.44
N VAL A 142 -11.75 3.00 -6.00
CA VAL A 142 -13.13 2.63 -6.38
C VAL A 142 -14.12 3.69 -5.88
N VAL A 143 -14.02 4.10 -4.62
CA VAL A 143 -14.83 5.17 -4.01
C VAL A 143 -14.67 6.48 -4.79
N ARG A 144 -13.43 6.88 -5.10
CA ARG A 144 -13.15 8.11 -5.87
C ARG A 144 -13.84 8.12 -7.22
N LEU A 145 -13.71 7.04 -7.99
CA LEU A 145 -14.30 6.98 -9.32
C LEU A 145 -15.83 6.82 -9.27
N THR A 146 -16.36 6.11 -8.27
CA THR A 146 -17.81 6.02 -8.05
C THR A 146 -18.40 7.39 -7.75
N ARG A 147 -17.80 8.15 -6.83
CA ARG A 147 -18.22 9.52 -6.53
C ARG A 147 -18.21 10.42 -7.77
N ALA A 148 -17.17 10.30 -8.59
CA ALA A 148 -17.02 11.16 -9.76
C ALA A 148 -17.98 10.82 -10.90
N LEU A 149 -18.29 9.53 -11.12
CA LEU A 149 -19.03 9.09 -12.30
C LEU A 149 -20.46 8.63 -12.01
N ARG A 150 -20.68 8.01 -10.86
CA ARG A 150 -21.96 7.35 -10.48
C ARG A 150 -22.27 7.60 -9.00
N PRO A 151 -22.48 8.88 -8.59
CA PRO A 151 -22.71 9.22 -7.19
C PRO A 151 -24.09 8.81 -6.67
N GLU A 152 -25.02 8.44 -7.54
CA GLU A 152 -26.41 8.24 -7.19
C GLU A 152 -26.60 7.07 -6.22
N GLY A 153 -27.49 7.26 -5.25
CA GLY A 153 -27.84 6.25 -4.24
C GLY A 153 -26.85 6.14 -3.07
N ILE A 154 -25.78 6.97 -3.07
CA ILE A 154 -24.78 7.06 -1.99
C ILE A 154 -24.71 8.49 -1.48
N LYS A 155 -24.69 8.66 -0.18
CA LYS A 155 -24.48 9.97 0.46
C LYS A 155 -22.99 10.25 0.57
N TRP A 156 -22.55 11.35 -0.06
CA TRP A 156 -21.13 11.69 -0.15
C TRP A 156 -20.75 12.74 0.89
N PRO A 157 -19.77 12.43 1.77
CA PRO A 157 -19.38 13.34 2.82
C PRO A 157 -18.64 14.56 2.29
N VAL A 158 -18.76 15.64 3.04
CA VAL A 158 -17.95 16.85 2.92
C VAL A 158 -17.31 17.14 4.26
N THR A 159 -16.16 17.81 4.23
CA THR A 159 -15.52 18.33 5.44
C THR A 159 -16.28 19.52 6.00
N GLU A 160 -15.97 19.95 7.23
CA GLU A 160 -16.61 21.12 7.87
C GLU A 160 -16.50 22.40 7.03
N ASP A 161 -15.42 22.55 6.27
CA ASP A 161 -15.21 23.66 5.32
C ASP A 161 -15.84 23.41 3.93
N GLY A 162 -16.71 22.41 3.81
CA GLY A 162 -17.52 22.13 2.61
C GLY A 162 -16.76 21.44 1.47
N LYS A 163 -15.52 20.97 1.69
CA LYS A 163 -14.75 20.28 0.66
C LYS A 163 -15.13 18.80 0.56
N ALA A 164 -15.16 18.28 -0.65
CA ALA A 164 -15.38 16.89 -0.92
C ALA A 164 -14.29 16.01 -0.26
N THR A 165 -14.70 14.99 0.50
CA THR A 165 -13.79 14.03 1.14
C THR A 165 -14.24 12.60 0.89
N ASN A 166 -13.27 11.68 0.87
CA ASN A 166 -13.53 10.25 0.74
C ASN A 166 -12.98 9.48 1.96
N ARG A 167 -12.93 10.13 3.13
CA ARG A 167 -12.50 9.49 4.38
C ARG A 167 -13.52 8.44 4.78
N LEU A 168 -13.02 7.27 5.18
CA LEU A 168 -13.85 6.09 5.45
C LEU A 168 -14.88 6.37 6.55
N GLU A 169 -14.42 6.93 7.65
CA GLU A 169 -15.25 7.25 8.82
C GLU A 169 -16.38 8.25 8.51
N LEU A 170 -16.16 9.21 7.61
CA LEU A 170 -17.18 10.15 7.20
C LEU A 170 -18.16 9.52 6.19
N LEU A 171 -17.64 8.69 5.28
CA LEU A 171 -18.48 7.99 4.30
C LEU A 171 -19.42 6.99 4.97
N THR A 172 -18.94 6.23 5.93
CA THR A 172 -19.76 5.28 6.70
C THR A 172 -20.81 6.01 7.52
N LYS A 173 -20.44 7.07 8.25
CA LYS A 173 -21.33 7.89 9.05
C LYS A 173 -22.50 8.46 8.22
N GLU A 174 -22.19 9.08 7.06
CA GLU A 174 -23.23 9.67 6.19
C GLU A 174 -24.22 8.63 5.65
N ASN A 175 -23.77 7.39 5.44
CA ASN A 175 -24.61 6.33 4.92
C ASN A 175 -25.22 5.43 6.00
N GLY A 176 -25.04 5.74 7.29
CA GLY A 176 -25.60 4.97 8.41
C GLY A 176 -25.02 3.55 8.50
N LEU A 177 -23.77 3.35 8.08
CA LEU A 177 -23.03 2.10 8.20
C LEU A 177 -22.34 2.04 9.57
N GLU A 178 -22.26 0.86 10.16
CA GLU A 178 -21.56 0.68 11.43
C GLU A 178 -20.08 0.96 11.29
N HIS A 179 -19.57 1.84 12.13
CA HIS A 179 -18.15 2.16 12.26
C HIS A 179 -17.95 2.77 13.65
N SER A 180 -17.93 1.90 14.67
CA SER A 180 -18.01 2.33 16.07
C SER A 180 -16.71 2.91 16.62
N HIS A 181 -15.56 2.49 16.08
CA HIS A 181 -14.23 2.91 16.53
C HIS A 181 -13.32 3.13 15.33
N ALA A 182 -13.28 4.37 14.81
CA ALA A 182 -12.29 4.76 13.80
C ALA A 182 -10.88 4.63 14.39
N HIS A 183 -9.92 4.17 13.57
CA HIS A 183 -8.55 3.84 13.98
C HIS A 183 -8.42 2.62 14.92
N ASP A 184 -9.42 1.74 14.92
CA ASP A 184 -9.27 0.35 15.29
C ASP A 184 -9.28 -0.47 14.01
N ALA A 185 -8.18 -1.11 13.68
CA ALA A 185 -7.99 -1.78 12.38
C ALA A 185 -9.14 -2.74 12.04
N LEU A 186 -9.69 -3.48 13.01
CA LEU A 186 -10.80 -4.39 12.74
C LEU A 186 -12.11 -3.66 12.44
N SER A 187 -12.35 -2.52 13.08
CA SER A 187 -13.49 -1.64 12.80
C SER A 187 -13.38 -1.06 11.38
N ASP A 188 -12.19 -0.65 10.95
CA ASP A 188 -11.92 -0.11 9.62
C ASP A 188 -12.07 -1.20 8.53
N VAL A 189 -11.72 -2.44 8.82
CA VAL A 189 -11.99 -3.61 7.94
C VAL A 189 -13.49 -3.79 7.71
N PHE A 190 -14.30 -3.83 8.78
CA PHE A 190 -15.76 -4.00 8.63
C PHE A 190 -16.40 -2.80 7.94
N ALA A 191 -15.96 -1.59 8.22
CA ALA A 191 -16.37 -0.37 7.53
C ALA A 191 -16.07 -0.45 6.02
N THR A 192 -14.89 -0.94 5.65
CA THR A 192 -14.51 -1.13 4.24
C THR A 192 -15.38 -2.17 3.55
N ILE A 193 -15.70 -3.30 4.20
CA ILE A 193 -16.64 -4.30 3.67
C ILE A 193 -18.03 -3.68 3.46
N ALA A 194 -18.52 -2.89 4.42
CA ALA A 194 -19.81 -2.24 4.32
C ALA A 194 -19.87 -1.23 3.16
N VAL A 195 -18.81 -0.44 2.95
CA VAL A 195 -18.68 0.47 1.80
C VAL A 195 -18.61 -0.31 0.48
N ALA A 196 -17.88 -1.42 0.42
CA ALA A 196 -17.83 -2.27 -0.77
C ALA A 196 -19.21 -2.84 -1.12
N LYS A 197 -19.97 -3.32 -0.12
CA LYS A 197 -21.37 -3.76 -0.30
C LYS A 197 -22.26 -2.64 -0.82
N LEU A 198 -22.19 -1.46 -0.22
CA LEU A 198 -22.96 -0.28 -0.62
C LEU A 198 -22.69 0.08 -2.08
N ILE A 199 -21.43 0.17 -2.51
CA ILE A 199 -21.08 0.49 -3.89
C ILE A 199 -21.54 -0.61 -4.84
N ARG A 200 -21.34 -1.88 -4.50
CA ARG A 200 -21.80 -3.01 -5.31
C ARG A 200 -23.32 -3.03 -5.48
N GLU A 201 -24.07 -2.70 -4.44
CA GLU A 201 -25.54 -2.64 -4.49
C GLU A 201 -26.04 -1.47 -5.35
N LYS A 202 -25.48 -0.27 -5.16
CA LYS A 202 -25.94 0.94 -5.84
C LYS A 202 -25.39 1.07 -7.25
N GLN A 203 -24.17 0.58 -7.52
CA GLN A 203 -23.45 0.75 -8.79
C GLN A 203 -22.79 -0.57 -9.24
N PRO A 204 -23.55 -1.66 -9.45
CA PRO A 204 -23.01 -3.01 -9.70
C PRO A 204 -22.18 -3.10 -10.97
N GLU A 205 -22.56 -2.38 -12.04
CA GLU A 205 -21.79 -2.38 -13.29
C GLU A 205 -20.44 -1.73 -13.14
N LEU A 206 -20.38 -0.58 -12.45
CA LEU A 206 -19.13 0.12 -12.19
C LEU A 206 -18.23 -0.70 -11.25
N PHE A 207 -18.79 -1.27 -10.18
CA PHE A 207 -18.06 -2.12 -9.27
C PHE A 207 -17.41 -3.31 -10.00
N SER A 208 -18.20 -4.02 -10.81
CA SER A 208 -17.71 -5.16 -11.60
C SER A 208 -16.66 -4.76 -12.63
N PHE A 209 -16.81 -3.59 -13.25
CA PHE A 209 -15.82 -3.05 -14.18
C PHE A 209 -14.49 -2.72 -13.48
N LEU A 210 -14.53 -1.99 -12.36
CA LEU A 210 -13.35 -1.64 -11.59
C LEU A 210 -12.66 -2.86 -10.98
N PHE A 211 -13.44 -3.87 -10.59
CA PHE A 211 -12.88 -5.15 -10.17
C PHE A 211 -12.03 -5.81 -11.26
N LYS A 212 -12.40 -5.70 -12.54
CA LYS A 212 -11.55 -6.18 -13.65
C LYS A 212 -10.27 -5.35 -13.81
N MET A 213 -10.36 -4.03 -13.58
CA MET A 213 -9.22 -3.11 -13.69
C MET A 213 -8.14 -3.33 -12.62
N ARG A 214 -8.32 -4.21 -11.63
CA ARG A 214 -7.24 -4.64 -10.74
C ARG A 214 -6.16 -5.45 -11.48
N ASP A 215 -6.51 -6.07 -12.62
CA ASP A 215 -5.55 -6.79 -13.47
C ASP A 215 -4.79 -5.80 -14.35
N LYS A 216 -3.46 -5.80 -14.21
CA LYS A 216 -2.53 -5.00 -15.03
C LYS A 216 -2.81 -5.12 -16.53
N ARG A 217 -3.17 -6.32 -17.02
CA ARG A 217 -3.42 -6.57 -18.43
C ARG A 217 -4.68 -5.86 -18.91
N GLU A 218 -5.72 -5.80 -18.09
CA GLU A 218 -6.96 -5.07 -18.41
C GLU A 218 -6.71 -3.55 -18.43
N VAL A 219 -5.91 -3.04 -17.49
CA VAL A 219 -5.47 -1.64 -17.50
C VAL A 219 -4.69 -1.33 -18.78
N GLN A 220 -3.74 -2.17 -19.18
CA GLN A 220 -2.91 -1.98 -20.37
C GLN A 220 -3.71 -2.05 -21.69
N LYS A 221 -4.85 -2.75 -21.74
CA LYS A 221 -5.76 -2.71 -22.89
C LYS A 221 -6.43 -1.34 -23.04
N LEU A 222 -6.78 -0.72 -21.91
CA LEU A 222 -7.43 0.59 -21.89
C LEU A 222 -6.41 1.73 -22.05
N VAL A 223 -5.31 1.68 -21.29
CA VAL A 223 -4.25 2.68 -21.29
C VAL A 223 -3.13 2.19 -22.21
N ASN A 224 -3.33 2.38 -23.51
CA ASN A 224 -2.48 1.78 -24.55
C ASN A 224 -1.69 2.85 -25.29
N LEU A 225 -0.36 2.67 -25.40
CA LEU A 225 0.55 3.60 -26.10
C LEU A 225 0.52 3.46 -27.64
N GLU A 226 0.03 2.35 -28.18
CA GLU A 226 -0.08 2.15 -29.62
C GLU A 226 -1.26 2.92 -30.18
N ASN A 227 -2.43 2.81 -29.53
CA ASN A 227 -3.68 3.45 -29.95
C ASN A 227 -3.93 4.82 -29.31
N ARG A 228 -3.25 5.14 -28.23
CA ARG A 228 -3.27 6.42 -27.49
C ARG A 228 -4.65 7.09 -27.47
N ARG A 229 -5.59 6.50 -26.74
CA ARG A 229 -6.94 7.08 -26.59
C ARG A 229 -7.07 7.77 -25.23
N PRO A 230 -7.77 8.90 -25.16
CA PRO A 230 -8.15 9.50 -23.89
C PRO A 230 -8.99 8.54 -23.05
N PHE A 231 -8.81 8.59 -21.73
CA PHE A 231 -9.53 7.76 -20.79
C PHE A 231 -9.79 8.55 -19.51
N VAL A 232 -10.77 8.14 -18.71
CA VAL A 232 -11.07 8.73 -17.40
C VAL A 232 -10.14 8.11 -16.37
N TYR A 233 -9.57 8.95 -15.50
CA TYR A 233 -8.65 8.52 -14.46
C TYR A 233 -8.94 9.23 -13.14
N ALA A 234 -9.22 8.45 -12.07
CA ALA A 234 -9.33 8.94 -10.72
C ALA A 234 -8.05 8.64 -9.91
N SER A 235 -7.57 9.63 -9.19
CA SER A 235 -6.37 9.50 -8.35
C SER A 235 -6.38 10.55 -7.24
N GLY A 236 -5.94 10.17 -6.04
CA GLY A 236 -5.79 11.10 -4.91
C GLY A 236 -4.93 12.32 -5.20
N ARG A 237 -4.10 12.25 -6.24
CA ARG A 237 -3.21 13.34 -6.68
C ARG A 237 -3.90 14.43 -7.51
N TYR A 238 -5.16 14.22 -7.95
CA TYR A 238 -5.95 15.25 -8.61
C TYR A 238 -6.69 16.11 -7.58
N PRO A 239 -7.04 17.39 -7.91
CA PRO A 239 -7.75 18.26 -6.99
C PRO A 239 -9.13 17.72 -6.58
N ALA A 240 -9.53 18.01 -5.35
CA ALA A 240 -10.83 17.58 -4.81
C ALA A 240 -12.01 18.25 -5.50
N GLU A 241 -11.84 19.50 -5.95
CA GLU A 241 -12.85 20.26 -6.70
C GLU A 241 -13.29 19.59 -8.00
N PHE A 242 -12.48 18.68 -8.54
CA PHE A 242 -12.79 17.87 -9.73
C PHE A 242 -13.12 16.41 -9.35
N ASN A 243 -13.57 16.18 -8.14
CA ASN A 243 -13.83 14.84 -7.61
C ASN A 243 -12.62 13.87 -7.77
N LYS A 244 -11.38 14.41 -7.63
CA LYS A 244 -10.14 13.61 -7.81
C LYS A 244 -10.04 12.91 -9.18
N THR A 245 -10.71 13.42 -10.23
CA THR A 245 -10.87 12.74 -11.51
C THR A 245 -10.60 13.68 -12.68
N THR A 246 -10.01 13.16 -13.75
CA THR A 246 -9.80 13.88 -15.00
C THR A 246 -9.94 12.98 -16.22
N VAL A 247 -9.84 13.57 -17.42
CA VAL A 247 -9.57 12.86 -18.67
C VAL A 247 -8.07 12.90 -18.92
N ALA A 248 -7.45 11.75 -18.93
CA ALA A 248 -6.02 11.58 -19.15
C ALA A 248 -5.72 11.03 -20.55
N PHE A 249 -4.52 11.34 -21.06
CA PHE A 249 -4.03 10.86 -22.33
C PHE A 249 -2.66 10.17 -22.18
N PRO A 250 -2.44 8.96 -22.73
CA PRO A 250 -1.17 8.26 -22.63
C PRO A 250 -0.10 8.97 -23.50
N LEU A 251 0.96 9.45 -22.86
CA LEU A 251 2.06 10.13 -23.56
C LEU A 251 3.12 9.15 -24.06
N THR A 252 3.78 8.48 -23.15
CA THR A 252 4.94 7.63 -23.42
C THR A 252 5.14 6.62 -22.30
N ALA A 253 6.04 5.64 -22.52
CA ALA A 253 6.44 4.72 -21.49
C ALA A 253 7.21 5.45 -20.38
N GLY A 254 6.94 5.10 -19.14
CA GLY A 254 7.71 5.46 -17.95
C GLY A 254 8.62 4.31 -17.52
N ARG A 255 9.30 4.49 -16.38
CA ARG A 255 10.15 3.44 -15.80
C ARG A 255 9.31 2.26 -15.26
N HIS A 256 9.88 1.09 -15.21
CA HIS A 256 9.30 -0.12 -14.61
C HIS A 256 7.92 -0.54 -15.18
N GLY A 257 7.67 -0.20 -16.46
CA GLY A 257 6.40 -0.52 -17.12
C GLY A 257 5.24 0.41 -16.73
N ASN A 258 5.53 1.55 -16.12
CA ASN A 258 4.59 2.64 -15.91
C ASN A 258 4.31 3.38 -17.23
N ILE A 259 3.27 4.19 -17.24
CA ILE A 259 2.87 5.00 -18.40
C ILE A 259 2.78 6.46 -17.95
N LEU A 260 3.47 7.36 -18.64
CA LEU A 260 3.27 8.78 -18.44
C LEU A 260 1.95 9.20 -19.08
N VAL A 261 1.11 9.89 -18.31
CA VAL A 261 -0.20 10.36 -18.76
C VAL A 261 -0.33 11.87 -18.56
N TYR A 262 -0.95 12.52 -19.52
CA TYR A 262 -1.22 13.96 -19.53
C TYR A 262 -2.67 14.22 -19.09
N ASP A 263 -2.87 15.21 -18.24
CA ASP A 263 -4.18 15.69 -17.82
C ASP A 263 -4.75 16.67 -18.86
N LEU A 264 -5.71 16.23 -19.66
CA LEU A 264 -6.33 17.02 -20.73
C LEU A 264 -7.19 18.20 -20.22
N ARG A 265 -7.25 18.41 -18.90
CA ARG A 265 -7.82 19.62 -18.30
C ARG A 265 -7.01 20.87 -18.63
N TYR A 266 -5.71 20.70 -18.82
CA TYR A 266 -4.75 21.78 -19.03
C TYR A 266 -4.40 21.93 -20.52
N ASP A 267 -4.27 23.20 -20.94
CA ASP A 267 -3.76 23.53 -22.27
C ASP A 267 -2.24 23.39 -22.28
N ILE A 268 -1.69 22.73 -23.30
CA ILE A 268 -0.24 22.52 -23.41
C ILE A 268 0.54 23.83 -23.57
N ASP A 269 -0.10 24.88 -24.10
CA ASP A 269 0.51 26.21 -24.23
C ASP A 269 0.78 26.88 -22.88
N GLU A 270 0.10 26.44 -21.81
CA GLU A 270 0.20 26.97 -20.44
C GLU A 270 1.09 26.09 -19.55
N VAL A 271 1.65 25.00 -20.08
CA VAL A 271 2.44 24.05 -19.28
C VAL A 271 3.87 24.54 -19.11
N ASP A 272 4.28 24.76 -17.88
CA ASP A 272 5.68 24.98 -17.52
C ASP A 272 6.44 23.62 -17.59
N LEU A 273 7.35 23.53 -18.54
CA LEU A 273 8.15 22.31 -18.75
C LEU A 273 9.02 21.96 -17.54
N GLU A 274 9.38 22.93 -16.70
CA GLU A 274 10.14 22.68 -15.47
C GLU A 274 9.24 22.12 -14.36
N LYS A 275 7.95 22.49 -14.34
CA LYS A 275 6.96 22.13 -13.32
C LYS A 275 5.80 21.33 -13.90
N THR A 276 6.09 20.23 -14.57
CA THR A 276 5.07 19.43 -15.26
C THR A 276 4.11 18.68 -14.31
N TYR A 277 4.48 18.47 -13.05
CA TYR A 277 3.56 17.92 -12.06
C TYR A 277 2.63 19.03 -11.54
N PRO A 278 1.31 18.79 -11.34
CA PRO A 278 0.58 17.52 -11.45
C PRO A 278 -0.02 17.20 -12.83
N ILE A 279 0.34 17.93 -13.89
CA ILE A 279 -0.25 17.78 -15.23
C ILE A 279 0.19 16.48 -15.90
N VAL A 280 1.50 16.18 -15.83
CA VAL A 280 2.06 14.90 -16.29
C VAL A 280 2.33 14.01 -15.07
N LYS A 281 1.80 12.79 -15.10
CA LYS A 281 1.92 11.82 -14.00
C LYS A 281 2.30 10.43 -14.52
N GLU A 282 2.93 9.64 -13.65
CA GLU A 282 3.06 8.21 -13.87
C GLU A 282 1.80 7.47 -13.40
N LEU A 283 1.21 6.71 -14.30
CA LEU A 283 0.21 5.70 -13.99
C LEU A 283 0.91 4.34 -13.90
N CYS A 284 0.73 3.68 -12.76
CA CYS A 284 1.27 2.34 -12.51
C CYS A 284 0.17 1.30 -12.75
N PRO A 285 0.21 0.52 -13.85
CA PRO A 285 -0.86 -0.43 -14.16
C PRO A 285 -1.05 -1.54 -13.13
N ASN A 286 -0.02 -1.86 -12.35
CA ASN A 286 -0.07 -2.88 -11.29
C ASN A 286 -0.48 -2.34 -9.91
N LYS A 287 -0.83 -1.06 -9.79
CA LYS A 287 -1.34 -0.44 -8.55
C LYS A 287 -2.86 -0.23 -8.59
N CYS A 288 -3.59 -1.12 -9.24
CA CYS A 288 -5.06 -1.14 -9.32
C CYS A 288 -5.68 0.24 -9.64
N PRO A 289 -5.20 0.97 -10.68
CA PRO A 289 -5.67 2.33 -10.93
C PRO A 289 -7.15 2.35 -11.30
N ALA A 290 -7.91 3.28 -10.74
CA ALA A 290 -9.30 3.49 -11.12
C ALA A 290 -9.38 4.27 -12.45
N VAL A 291 -9.45 3.53 -13.53
CA VAL A 291 -9.54 4.03 -14.91
C VAL A 291 -10.80 3.54 -15.59
N ALA A 292 -11.34 4.34 -16.53
CA ALA A 292 -12.52 3.96 -17.30
C ALA A 292 -12.42 4.52 -18.73
N PRO A 293 -13.11 3.90 -19.72
CA PRO A 293 -13.15 4.44 -21.08
C PRO A 293 -13.88 5.79 -21.11
N LEU A 294 -13.46 6.67 -22.04
CA LEU A 294 -14.02 8.02 -22.15
C LEU A 294 -15.55 8.06 -22.27
N GLY A 295 -16.14 7.05 -22.95
CA GLY A 295 -17.58 6.95 -23.16
C GLY A 295 -18.44 6.90 -21.89
N VAL A 296 -17.86 6.65 -20.70
CA VAL A 296 -18.59 6.71 -19.43
C VAL A 296 -19.08 8.13 -19.09
N LEU A 297 -18.45 9.17 -19.66
CA LEU A 297 -18.82 10.58 -19.46
C LEU A 297 -20.01 11.02 -20.32
N GLU A 298 -20.42 10.23 -21.32
CA GLU A 298 -21.55 10.54 -22.17
C GLU A 298 -22.91 10.33 -21.51
N LYS A 299 -22.91 9.68 -20.36
CA LYS A 299 -24.11 9.36 -19.60
C LYS A 299 -24.24 10.26 -18.37
N GLU A 300 -25.48 10.63 -18.03
CA GLU A 300 -25.86 11.17 -16.70
C GLU A 300 -25.08 12.42 -16.26
N GLY A 301 -24.75 13.34 -17.19
CA GLY A 301 -24.00 14.56 -16.84
C GLY A 301 -22.56 14.27 -16.40
N GLY A 302 -21.91 13.23 -16.93
CA GLY A 302 -20.57 12.80 -16.52
C GLY A 302 -19.49 13.87 -16.70
N TRP A 303 -19.60 14.69 -17.74
CA TRP A 303 -18.67 15.78 -18.00
C TRP A 303 -18.75 16.87 -16.94
N GLU A 304 -19.97 17.27 -16.57
CA GLU A 304 -20.23 18.30 -15.55
C GLU A 304 -19.78 17.84 -14.17
N LYS A 305 -19.96 16.55 -13.85
CA LYS A 305 -19.57 15.96 -12.55
C LYS A 305 -18.08 16.07 -12.27
N ILE A 306 -17.24 16.10 -13.32
CA ILE A 306 -15.78 16.26 -13.18
C ILE A 306 -15.32 17.68 -13.60
N SER A 307 -16.25 18.62 -13.78
CA SER A 307 -15.98 20.01 -14.18
C SER A 307 -15.10 20.10 -15.42
N LEU A 308 -15.44 19.33 -16.46
CA LEU A 308 -14.83 19.33 -17.78
C LEU A 308 -15.91 19.37 -18.86
N SER A 309 -15.52 19.77 -20.07
CA SER A 309 -16.36 19.62 -21.25
C SER A 309 -15.64 18.81 -22.34
N ARG A 310 -16.42 18.20 -23.21
CA ARG A 310 -15.90 17.45 -24.37
C ARG A 310 -15.07 18.37 -25.26
N GLU A 311 -15.58 19.56 -25.57
CA GLU A 311 -14.95 20.53 -26.47
C GLU A 311 -13.58 20.95 -25.93
N LYS A 312 -13.46 21.18 -24.61
CA LYS A 312 -12.17 21.53 -24.01
C LYS A 312 -11.17 20.40 -24.12
N VAL A 313 -11.60 19.16 -23.82
CA VAL A 313 -10.74 17.97 -23.92
C VAL A 313 -10.30 17.72 -25.35
N GLU A 314 -11.21 17.84 -26.36
CA GLU A 314 -10.89 17.67 -27.76
C GLU A 314 -9.92 18.75 -28.26
N ALA A 315 -10.14 20.01 -27.86
CA ALA A 315 -9.24 21.12 -28.21
C ALA A 315 -7.83 20.93 -27.62
N ASN A 316 -7.73 20.56 -26.32
CA ASN A 316 -6.45 20.30 -25.67
C ASN A 316 -5.75 19.06 -26.24
N LEU A 317 -6.51 18.01 -26.58
CA LEU A 317 -5.97 16.82 -27.24
C LEU A 317 -5.40 17.16 -28.62
N ALA A 318 -6.11 17.96 -29.44
CA ALA A 318 -5.63 18.38 -30.76
C ALA A 318 -4.33 19.17 -30.67
N LYS A 319 -4.24 20.12 -29.72
CA LYS A 319 -3.00 20.86 -29.46
C LYS A 319 -1.86 19.94 -28.99
N LEU A 320 -2.11 19.06 -28.03
CA LEU A 320 -1.12 18.14 -27.49
C LEU A 320 -0.57 17.21 -28.59
N THR A 321 -1.45 16.64 -29.42
CA THR A 321 -1.06 15.71 -30.48
C THR A 321 -0.36 16.40 -31.66
N SER A 322 -0.49 17.71 -31.81
CA SER A 322 0.26 18.50 -32.79
C SER A 322 1.72 18.77 -32.37
N ARG A 323 2.12 18.37 -31.16
CA ARG A 323 3.45 18.59 -30.56
C ARG A 323 4.14 17.28 -30.19
N PRO A 324 4.54 16.45 -31.14
CA PRO A 324 5.19 15.18 -30.85
C PRO A 324 6.50 15.33 -30.07
N GLU A 325 7.19 16.46 -30.22
CA GLU A 325 8.40 16.81 -29.49
C GLU A 325 8.16 16.85 -27.93
N PHE A 326 6.98 17.22 -27.48
CA PHE A 326 6.65 17.22 -26.06
C PHE A 326 6.68 15.80 -25.47
N PHE A 327 6.27 14.79 -26.22
CA PHE A 327 6.29 13.39 -25.76
C PHE A 327 7.72 12.92 -25.54
N GLU A 328 8.64 13.25 -26.44
CA GLU A 328 10.06 12.93 -26.29
C GLU A 328 10.70 13.72 -25.15
N GLN A 329 10.38 14.99 -24.99
CA GLN A 329 10.84 15.80 -23.85
C GLN A 329 10.41 15.19 -22.52
N MET A 330 9.14 14.76 -22.40
CA MET A 330 8.65 14.12 -21.19
C MET A 330 9.33 12.76 -20.96
N ARG A 331 9.55 11.97 -22.01
CA ARG A 331 10.29 10.71 -21.88
C ARG A 331 11.69 10.95 -21.34
N THR A 332 12.47 11.82 -21.97
CA THR A 332 13.83 12.16 -21.55
C THR A 332 13.86 12.67 -20.11
N LYS A 333 12.99 13.64 -19.78
CA LYS A 333 12.91 14.20 -18.43
C LYS A 333 12.65 13.14 -17.35
N TYR A 334 11.82 12.12 -17.66
CA TYR A 334 11.51 11.06 -16.71
C TYR A 334 12.59 9.96 -16.67
N GLU A 335 13.28 9.70 -17.78
CA GLU A 335 14.44 8.80 -17.85
C GLU A 335 15.66 9.38 -17.13
N GLU A 336 15.87 10.70 -17.20
CA GLU A 336 16.96 11.43 -16.55
C GLU A 336 16.73 11.72 -15.06
N ARG A 337 15.54 11.43 -14.51
CA ARG A 337 15.34 11.56 -13.07
C ARG A 337 16.40 10.76 -12.31
N PRO A 338 17.01 11.35 -11.28
CA PRO A 338 17.95 10.60 -10.45
C PRO A 338 17.33 9.27 -9.99
N GLU A 339 18.11 8.22 -10.07
CA GLU A 339 17.75 6.98 -9.40
C GLU A 339 17.79 7.22 -7.88
N PHE A 340 16.94 6.50 -7.16
CA PHE A 340 17.06 6.52 -5.72
C PHE A 340 18.44 5.99 -5.33
N LEU A 341 19.10 6.68 -4.40
CA LEU A 341 20.33 6.15 -3.83
C LEU A 341 20.06 4.77 -3.22
N PRO A 342 21.01 3.82 -3.36
CA PRO A 342 20.92 2.54 -2.67
C PRO A 342 20.61 2.76 -1.19
N ALA A 343 19.80 1.90 -0.62
CA ALA A 343 19.47 1.97 0.79
C ALA A 343 20.73 1.64 1.62
N ALA A 344 20.98 2.40 2.67
CA ALA A 344 22.08 2.13 3.56
C ALA A 344 21.87 0.83 4.37
N GLU A 345 20.61 0.54 4.67
CA GLU A 345 20.22 -0.62 5.46
C GLU A 345 19.68 -1.74 4.57
N PRO A 346 20.07 -3.02 4.80
CA PRO A 346 19.63 -4.14 3.97
C PRO A 346 18.10 -4.33 4.00
N GLU A 347 17.44 -3.95 5.08
CA GLU A 347 15.97 -3.99 5.21
C GLU A 347 15.26 -3.01 4.31
N ALA A 348 15.86 -1.84 4.08
CA ALA A 348 15.30 -0.82 3.22
C ALA A 348 15.57 -1.09 1.73
N ALA A 349 16.47 -2.03 1.41
CA ALA A 349 16.93 -2.36 0.06
C ALA A 349 15.98 -3.31 -0.72
N ILE A 350 14.72 -3.41 -0.32
CA ILE A 350 13.70 -4.29 -0.91
C ILE A 350 13.51 -4.08 -2.42
N TYR A 351 13.75 -2.87 -2.94
CA TYR A 351 13.53 -2.54 -4.36
C TYR A 351 14.80 -2.60 -5.22
N GLU A 352 15.93 -3.02 -4.68
CA GLU A 352 17.22 -3.01 -5.37
C GLU A 352 17.49 -4.25 -6.23
N GLY A 353 16.53 -5.15 -6.35
CA GLY A 353 16.60 -6.32 -7.23
C GLY A 353 15.87 -7.52 -6.68
N PHE A 354 15.79 -8.55 -7.53
CA PHE A 354 15.21 -9.85 -7.17
C PHE A 354 16.32 -10.84 -6.83
N LEU A 355 16.06 -11.69 -5.85
CA LEU A 355 16.96 -12.79 -5.48
C LEU A 355 17.06 -13.79 -6.63
N ASP A 356 18.26 -14.35 -6.82
CA ASP A 356 18.45 -15.48 -7.73
C ASP A 356 17.93 -16.80 -7.15
N GLY A 357 17.92 -17.85 -7.98
CA GLY A 357 17.39 -19.15 -7.59
C GLY A 357 18.18 -19.82 -6.46
N ALA A 358 19.50 -19.61 -6.37
CA ALA A 358 20.36 -20.23 -5.36
C ALA A 358 20.09 -19.57 -3.98
N ASP A 359 19.98 -18.24 -3.95
CA ASP A 359 19.68 -17.53 -2.72
C ASP A 359 18.23 -17.75 -2.25
N LYS A 360 17.26 -17.91 -3.17
CA LYS A 360 15.89 -18.28 -2.79
C LYS A 360 15.82 -19.61 -2.00
N VAL A 361 16.65 -20.59 -2.34
CA VAL A 361 16.74 -21.86 -1.58
C VAL A 361 17.29 -21.63 -0.18
N LYS A 362 18.34 -20.82 -0.04
CA LYS A 362 18.95 -20.48 1.26
C LYS A 362 18.01 -19.64 2.13
N VAL A 363 17.34 -18.67 1.54
CA VAL A 363 16.30 -17.86 2.18
C VAL A 363 15.16 -18.73 2.73
N ALA A 364 14.71 -19.71 1.95
CA ALA A 364 13.71 -20.67 2.44
C ALA A 364 14.23 -21.53 3.59
N ALA A 365 15.51 -21.91 3.59
CA ALA A 365 16.12 -22.64 4.70
C ALA A 365 16.21 -21.79 5.98
N VAL A 366 16.61 -20.50 5.87
CA VAL A 366 16.60 -19.55 7.01
C VAL A 366 15.20 -19.47 7.62
N ARG A 367 14.19 -19.20 6.81
CA ARG A 367 12.79 -19.00 7.24
C ARG A 367 12.20 -20.22 7.94
N ASN A 368 12.62 -21.43 7.55
CA ASN A 368 12.10 -22.67 8.10
C ASN A 368 12.94 -23.24 9.27
N ALA A 369 14.06 -22.61 9.60
CA ALA A 369 14.90 -23.01 10.72
C ALA A 369 14.35 -22.48 12.05
N ASP A 370 14.52 -23.29 13.11
CA ASP A 370 14.36 -22.83 14.49
C ASP A 370 15.67 -22.16 14.98
N ALA A 371 15.68 -21.67 16.20
CA ALA A 371 16.84 -21.01 16.79
C ALA A 371 18.12 -21.86 16.74
N ARG A 372 18.00 -23.18 17.00
CA ARG A 372 19.14 -24.09 16.94
C ARG A 372 19.64 -24.28 15.52
N GLY A 373 18.72 -24.48 14.58
CA GLY A 373 19.06 -24.57 13.15
C GLY A 373 19.73 -23.29 12.64
N LEU A 374 19.28 -22.12 13.08
CA LEU A 374 19.88 -20.83 12.73
C LEU A 374 21.27 -20.63 13.32
N ALA A 375 21.55 -21.15 14.52
CA ALA A 375 22.88 -21.06 15.13
C ALA A 375 23.96 -21.83 14.32
N ASP A 376 23.55 -22.95 13.73
CA ASP A 376 24.46 -23.83 12.96
C ASP A 376 24.47 -23.51 11.45
N PHE A 377 23.59 -22.59 10.97
CA PHE A 377 23.43 -22.32 9.55
C PHE A 377 24.16 -21.05 9.13
N HIS A 378 25.25 -21.20 8.37
CA HIS A 378 26.09 -20.13 7.85
C HIS A 378 26.07 -20.11 6.32
N PRO A 379 24.98 -19.62 5.68
CA PRO A 379 24.86 -19.63 4.23
C PRO A 379 25.76 -18.60 3.57
N GLU A 380 26.46 -19.04 2.50
CA GLU A 380 27.16 -18.12 1.61
C GLU A 380 26.15 -17.55 0.61
N PHE A 381 25.63 -16.35 0.85
CA PHE A 381 24.73 -15.67 -0.05
C PHE A 381 25.49 -15.03 -1.23
N LEU A 382 24.83 -14.97 -2.40
CA LEU A 382 25.31 -14.23 -3.56
C LEU A 382 24.87 -12.76 -3.49
N ASP A 383 23.70 -12.50 -2.92
CA ASP A 383 23.15 -11.17 -2.73
C ASP A 383 23.75 -10.54 -1.45
N GLU A 384 24.44 -9.40 -1.63
CA GLU A 384 25.16 -8.72 -0.56
C GLU A 384 24.27 -8.16 0.55
N ARG A 385 22.94 -8.04 0.31
CA ARG A 385 21.96 -7.61 1.31
C ARG A 385 21.66 -8.66 2.37
N LEU A 386 21.72 -9.93 1.99
CA LEU A 386 21.25 -11.04 2.82
C LEU A 386 22.07 -11.32 4.07
N PRO A 387 23.41 -11.19 4.11
CA PRO A 387 24.17 -11.40 5.34
C PRO A 387 23.77 -10.44 6.47
N GLY A 388 23.65 -9.13 6.18
CA GLY A 388 23.18 -8.14 7.15
C GLY A 388 21.72 -8.39 7.56
N LEU A 389 20.87 -8.74 6.60
CA LEU A 389 19.48 -9.07 6.88
C LEU A 389 19.35 -10.29 7.81
N LEU A 390 20.22 -11.33 7.65
CA LEU A 390 20.22 -12.51 8.50
C LEU A 390 20.62 -12.17 9.94
N LEU A 391 21.62 -11.32 10.12
CA LEU A 391 22.03 -10.85 11.45
C LEU A 391 20.85 -10.17 12.16
N HIS A 392 20.18 -9.26 11.48
CA HIS A 392 19.02 -8.54 12.04
C HIS A 392 17.82 -9.47 12.30
N TYR A 393 17.57 -10.41 11.41
CA TYR A 393 16.50 -11.40 11.58
C TYR A 393 16.73 -12.29 12.81
N LYS A 394 17.96 -12.81 12.99
CA LYS A 394 18.35 -13.58 14.17
C LYS A 394 18.22 -12.74 15.43
N GLY A 395 18.74 -11.51 15.44
CA GLY A 395 18.70 -10.63 16.61
C GLY A 395 17.28 -10.33 17.09
N ARG A 396 16.34 -10.07 16.17
CA ARG A 396 14.94 -9.74 16.51
C ARG A 396 14.10 -10.94 16.90
N ASN A 397 14.24 -12.05 16.18
CA ASN A 397 13.31 -13.16 16.32
C ASN A 397 13.89 -14.35 17.08
N PHE A 398 15.22 -14.51 17.11
CA PHE A 398 15.93 -15.66 17.64
C PHE A 398 17.26 -15.25 18.29
N PRO A 399 17.28 -14.32 19.28
CA PRO A 399 18.53 -13.80 19.85
C PRO A 399 19.43 -14.91 20.43
N GLU A 400 18.86 -16.01 20.88
CA GLU A 400 19.57 -17.18 21.37
C GLU A 400 20.32 -17.94 20.27
N SER A 401 20.09 -17.66 18.99
CA SER A 401 20.81 -18.24 17.84
C SER A 401 22.08 -17.47 17.48
N LEU A 402 22.33 -16.31 18.09
CA LEU A 402 23.52 -15.49 17.81
C LEU A 402 24.75 -16.06 18.49
N SER A 403 25.87 -16.13 17.76
CA SER A 403 27.18 -16.26 18.39
C SER A 403 27.56 -14.99 19.17
N GLU A 404 28.58 -15.04 20.02
CA GLU A 404 29.06 -13.88 20.75
C GLU A 404 29.39 -12.70 19.82
N THR A 405 30.11 -12.97 18.72
CA THR A 405 30.47 -11.95 17.73
C THR A 405 29.23 -11.38 17.01
N GLU A 406 28.26 -12.22 16.66
CA GLU A 406 27.00 -11.76 16.05
C GLU A 406 26.18 -10.93 17.04
N ALA A 407 26.14 -11.30 18.31
CA ALA A 407 25.44 -10.56 19.35
C ALA A 407 26.05 -9.16 19.56
N GLU A 408 27.38 -9.05 19.58
CA GLU A 408 28.09 -7.76 19.64
C GLU A 408 27.81 -6.90 18.39
N ALA A 409 27.81 -7.52 17.21
CA ALA A 409 27.54 -6.83 15.96
C ALA A 409 26.08 -6.32 15.90
N TYR A 410 25.12 -7.15 16.31
CA TYR A 410 23.71 -6.76 16.35
C TYR A 410 23.46 -5.64 17.37
N GLU A 411 24.04 -5.73 18.57
CA GLU A 411 23.93 -4.69 19.60
C GLU A 411 24.53 -3.36 19.14
N THR A 412 25.66 -3.41 18.44
CA THR A 412 26.28 -2.20 17.85
C THR A 412 25.34 -1.55 16.82
N TYR A 413 24.77 -2.34 15.93
CA TYR A 413 23.78 -1.89 14.95
C TYR A 413 22.55 -1.29 15.65
N ARG A 414 21.96 -2.03 16.59
CA ARG A 414 20.76 -1.64 17.32
C ARG A 414 20.93 -0.28 18.00
N ARG A 415 22.03 -0.11 18.76
CA ARG A 415 22.34 1.16 19.44
C ARG A 415 22.49 2.31 18.46
N ALA A 416 23.30 2.15 17.42
CA ALA A 416 23.51 3.19 16.43
C ALA A 416 22.18 3.63 15.77
N ARG A 417 21.30 2.66 15.50
CA ARG A 417 19.97 2.94 14.94
C ARG A 417 19.07 3.69 15.92
N LEU A 418 19.00 3.26 17.17
CA LEU A 418 18.20 3.92 18.20
C LEU A 418 18.72 5.35 18.48
N GLU A 419 20.02 5.56 18.55
CA GLU A 419 20.63 6.88 18.69
C GLU A 419 20.28 7.82 17.52
N ALA A 420 20.22 7.29 16.29
CA ALA A 420 19.81 8.06 15.12
C ALA A 420 18.31 8.43 15.13
N LEU A 421 17.47 7.59 15.70
CA LEU A 421 16.00 7.81 15.79
C LEU A 421 15.61 8.68 16.99
N ALA A 422 16.39 8.66 18.07
CA ALA A 422 16.09 9.32 19.34
C ALA A 422 15.78 10.83 19.24
N PRO A 423 16.50 11.66 18.47
CA PRO A 423 16.19 13.09 18.39
C PRO A 423 14.75 13.37 17.92
N LYS A 424 14.31 12.67 16.87
CA LYS A 424 12.96 12.81 16.33
C LYS A 424 11.91 12.28 17.31
N PHE A 425 12.18 11.15 17.94
CA PHE A 425 11.29 10.57 18.96
C PHE A 425 11.06 11.55 20.12
N ILE A 426 12.12 12.17 20.64
CA ILE A 426 12.04 13.15 21.75
C ILE A 426 11.27 14.41 21.33
N GLU A 427 11.49 14.88 20.09
CA GLU A 427 10.74 16.03 19.56
C GLU A 427 9.24 15.73 19.52
N GLU A 428 8.83 14.63 18.90
CA GLU A 428 7.42 14.21 18.82
C GLU A 428 6.82 13.90 20.20
N LEU A 429 7.60 13.33 21.11
CA LEU A 429 7.17 13.04 22.49
C LEU A 429 6.75 14.30 23.24
N THR A 430 7.45 15.42 23.00
CA THR A 430 7.10 16.72 23.60
C THR A 430 5.71 17.19 23.16
N GLU A 431 5.35 16.96 21.90
CA GLU A 431 4.00 17.29 21.39
C GLU A 431 2.91 16.39 21.97
N VAL A 432 3.23 15.11 22.22
CA VAL A 432 2.29 14.16 22.83
C VAL A 432 2.08 14.52 24.31
N TYR A 433 3.10 14.98 24.99
CA TYR A 433 3.00 15.42 26.39
C TYR A 433 1.92 16.49 26.63
N GLU A 434 1.76 17.40 25.66
CA GLU A 434 0.73 18.45 25.72
C GLU A 434 -0.71 17.91 25.57
N LYS A 435 -0.87 16.70 25.00
CA LYS A 435 -2.17 16.10 24.67
C LYS A 435 -2.54 14.95 25.60
N ASP A 436 -1.57 14.13 25.95
CA ASP A 436 -1.71 12.95 26.79
C ASP A 436 -0.40 12.67 27.57
N GLU A 437 -0.34 13.22 28.78
CA GLU A 437 0.82 13.08 29.67
C GLU A 437 1.09 11.61 30.05
N PHE A 438 0.02 10.82 30.26
CA PHE A 438 0.16 9.42 30.64
C PHE A 438 0.82 8.59 29.53
N LEU A 439 0.32 8.75 28.31
CA LEU A 439 0.90 8.08 27.14
C LEU A 439 2.35 8.50 26.91
N ALA A 440 2.64 9.79 27.08
CA ALA A 440 3.99 10.31 26.91
C ALA A 440 4.99 9.67 27.93
N GLU A 441 4.57 9.52 29.20
CA GLU A 441 5.42 8.84 30.21
C GLU A 441 5.58 7.34 29.89
N GLU A 442 4.56 6.63 29.43
CA GLU A 442 4.68 5.24 28.95
C GLU A 442 5.70 5.12 27.81
N LEU A 443 5.64 6.00 26.81
CA LEU A 443 6.55 5.98 25.68
C LEU A 443 7.98 6.34 26.09
N LYS A 444 8.15 7.26 27.03
CA LYS A 444 9.45 7.60 27.60
C LYS A 444 10.06 6.39 28.34
N LEU A 445 9.29 5.71 29.18
CA LEU A 445 9.76 4.50 29.87
C LEU A 445 10.14 3.39 28.87
N TYR A 446 9.38 3.24 27.80
CA TYR A 446 9.76 2.32 26.71
C TYR A 446 11.11 2.69 26.10
N PHE A 447 11.30 3.96 25.73
CA PHE A 447 12.56 4.46 25.17
C PHE A 447 13.75 4.20 26.13
N GLU A 448 13.59 4.56 27.40
CA GLU A 448 14.62 4.34 28.45
C GLU A 448 14.97 2.85 28.61
N SER A 449 14.02 1.95 28.41
CA SER A 449 14.24 0.50 28.49
C SER A 449 15.05 -0.07 27.32
N LEU A 450 15.09 0.63 26.20
CA LEU A 450 15.83 0.22 25.01
C LEU A 450 17.28 0.74 24.98
N MET A 451 17.55 1.87 25.66
CA MET A 451 18.87 2.53 25.68
C MET A 451 19.79 1.94 26.72
#